data_21160fc3c6f3c995d4aa1a5e959b94d6
#
_entry.id   21160fc3c6f3c995d4aa1a5e959b94d6
#
_cell.length_a   1.000
_cell.length_b   1.000
_cell.length_c   1.000
_cell.angle_alpha   90.00
_cell.angle_beta   90.00
_cell.angle_gamma   90.00
#
_symmetry.space_group_name_H-M   'P 1'
#
loop_
_entity.id
_entity.type
_entity.pdbx_description
1 polymer ?
#
loop_
_entity_poly.entity_id
_entity_poly.type
_entity_poly.pdbx_seq_one_letter_code
_entity_poly.pdbx_strand_id
1 'polypeptide(L)'
;MSHHSSTTRRHGKSIIIILLVCFLAAAGLMTGQFLLSRRQSAPVAPAAETDDLDVLLYNGGRYIKNDAIETVLLMGLDKFESQTGGDVGGVNGQQADMLLLLVLDRSTGTCTPVHINRDTMCTVYQLDAFGELFAPLNSQICTAHAYGSGGRDSCRNQVRAVSELLYDTTIDHYASVTMDAVGIINNLVGGVTVTVLDDLSALDEALVQGETVTLQGDQALTYVRARVGLADPTNLNRMKRQQQYLTALQQKFTQELAENGDLSRQIITAVSDDMVSDFTVNALSSFVDMATTYTFTPIREIAGEPVYSEDRSPEFYADEDALYQMVVDIFYLPLDAE
;
A
#
# COMPACT_ATOMS: atom_id res chain seq x y z
N MET A 1 43.52 -26.68 2.08
CA MET A 1 42.14 -27.18 2.21
C MET A 1 41.44 -26.30 3.22
N SER A 2 40.66 -25.34 2.77
CA SER A 2 39.76 -24.57 3.60
C SER A 2 38.56 -24.18 2.74
N HIS A 3 37.45 -24.87 2.97
CA HIS A 3 36.15 -24.51 2.42
C HIS A 3 35.62 -23.30 3.20
N HIS A 4 35.48 -22.16 2.52
CA HIS A 4 34.66 -21.06 3.00
C HIS A 4 33.26 -21.22 2.39
N SER A 5 32.28 -21.53 3.24
CA SER A 5 30.88 -21.55 2.91
C SER A 5 30.33 -20.11 2.84
N SER A 6 29.99 -19.69 1.66
CA SER A 6 29.26 -18.43 1.41
C SER A 6 27.76 -18.73 1.34
N THR A 7 27.08 -18.66 2.49
CA THR A 7 25.63 -18.89 2.59
C THR A 7 24.97 -17.86 3.50
N THR A 8 24.93 -16.57 3.14
CA THR A 8 24.08 -15.61 3.88
C THR A 8 23.78 -14.31 3.09
N ARG A 9 23.48 -14.40 1.78
CA ARG A 9 23.16 -13.18 1.00
C ARG A 9 21.90 -13.27 0.14
N ARG A 10 20.98 -14.21 0.41
CA ARG A 10 19.85 -14.49 -0.52
C ARG A 10 18.48 -13.97 -0.09
N HIS A 11 18.27 -13.44 1.10
CA HIS A 11 16.92 -13.14 1.61
C HIS A 11 16.45 -11.69 1.42
N GLY A 12 17.34 -10.72 1.16
CA GLY A 12 16.96 -9.30 1.03
C GLY A 12 16.32 -8.91 -0.30
N LYS A 13 16.64 -9.61 -1.39
CA LYS A 13 16.19 -9.23 -2.74
C LYS A 13 14.72 -9.55 -3.03
N SER A 14 14.11 -10.39 -2.20
CA SER A 14 12.77 -10.94 -2.43
C SER A 14 11.61 -10.05 -2.02
N ILE A 15 11.84 -9.06 -1.15
CA ILE A 15 10.77 -8.41 -0.38
C ILE A 15 10.19 -7.17 -1.08
N ILE A 16 10.96 -6.48 -1.92
CA ILE A 16 10.53 -5.23 -2.57
C ILE A 16 9.58 -5.45 -3.72
N ILE A 17 9.72 -6.56 -4.38
CA ILE A 17 8.79 -6.95 -5.42
C ILE A 17 7.47 -7.37 -4.81
N ILE A 18 7.51 -7.96 -3.60
CA ILE A 18 6.28 -8.13 -2.80
C ILE A 18 5.59 -6.78 -2.65
N LEU A 19 6.32 -5.70 -2.46
CA LEU A 19 5.73 -4.39 -2.19
C LEU A 19 5.18 -3.71 -3.45
N LEU A 20 5.87 -3.77 -4.59
CA LEU A 20 5.31 -3.31 -5.87
C LEU A 20 4.12 -4.17 -6.32
N VAL A 21 4.10 -5.43 -5.91
CA VAL A 21 3.07 -6.42 -6.24
C VAL A 21 2.02 -6.54 -5.13
N CYS A 22 2.35 -6.36 -3.84
CA CYS A 22 1.38 -6.14 -2.76
C CYS A 22 0.53 -4.90 -3.02
N PHE A 23 1.10 -3.91 -3.71
CA PHE A 23 0.40 -2.77 -4.27
C PHE A 23 -0.80 -3.18 -5.12
N LEU A 24 -0.69 -4.25 -5.88
CA LEU A 24 -1.76 -4.75 -6.75
C LEU A 24 -2.73 -5.72 -6.07
N ALA A 25 -2.38 -6.25 -4.90
CA ALA A 25 -3.17 -7.33 -4.27
C ALA A 25 -3.85 -6.97 -2.95
N ALA A 26 -3.42 -5.93 -2.25
CA ALA A 26 -3.99 -5.57 -0.95
C ALA A 26 -5.39 -4.95 -1.00
N ALA A 27 -5.95 -4.69 -2.19
CA ALA A 27 -7.38 -4.39 -2.35
C ALA A 27 -8.30 -5.51 -1.79
N GLY A 28 -7.76 -6.50 -1.10
CA GLY A 28 -8.45 -7.68 -0.63
C GLY A 28 -8.16 -8.18 0.79
N LEU A 29 -7.23 -7.58 1.52
CA LEU A 29 -6.83 -8.13 2.82
C LEU A 29 -7.50 -7.41 4.01
N MET A 30 -8.79 -7.63 4.21
CA MET A 30 -9.41 -7.43 5.51
C MET A 30 -10.44 -8.50 5.80
N THR A 31 -10.10 -9.37 6.71
CA THR A 31 -11.07 -9.95 7.66
C THR A 31 -10.36 -10.61 8.84
N GLY A 32 -10.71 -10.14 10.02
CA GLY A 32 -11.03 -11.03 11.11
C GLY A 32 -9.97 -11.34 12.15
N GLN A 33 -9.85 -10.49 13.14
CA GLN A 33 -9.91 -11.03 14.52
C GLN A 33 -10.77 -10.11 15.39
N PHE A 34 -11.91 -10.64 15.74
CA PHE A 34 -12.86 -10.07 16.66
C PHE A 34 -12.35 -10.25 18.09
N LEU A 35 -12.08 -9.19 18.82
CA LEU A 35 -12.10 -9.18 20.28
C LEU A 35 -12.64 -7.86 20.79
N LEU A 36 -13.78 -7.99 21.46
CA LEU A 36 -14.49 -6.93 22.19
C LEU A 36 -13.63 -6.38 23.33
N SER A 37 -13.43 -5.06 23.38
CA SER A 37 -13.19 -4.38 24.63
C SER A 37 -13.71 -2.94 24.63
N ARG A 38 -14.17 -2.56 25.80
CA ARG A 38 -15.07 -1.48 26.19
C ARG A 38 -14.54 -0.07 25.86
N ARG A 39 -15.51 0.80 25.48
CA ARG A 39 -15.36 2.27 25.44
C ARG A 39 -14.78 2.81 26.74
N GLN A 40 -13.70 3.55 26.62
CA GLN A 40 -13.30 4.60 27.55
C GLN A 40 -13.05 5.87 26.76
N SER A 41 -13.47 6.98 27.37
CA SER A 41 -13.46 8.33 26.79
C SER A 41 -12.02 8.75 26.42
N ALA A 42 -11.86 9.36 25.24
CA ALA A 42 -10.59 9.83 24.71
C ALA A 42 -9.89 10.82 25.66
N PRO A 43 -8.58 10.65 25.91
CA PRO A 43 -7.76 11.70 26.50
C PRO A 43 -7.41 12.74 25.43
N VAL A 44 -7.51 13.99 25.81
CA VAL A 44 -7.03 15.13 25.03
C VAL A 44 -5.51 15.00 24.88
N ALA A 45 -5.00 15.12 23.65
CA ALA A 45 -3.57 15.11 23.38
C ALA A 45 -2.84 16.13 24.28
N PRO A 46 -1.74 15.75 24.94
CA PRO A 46 -0.99 16.68 25.77
C PRO A 46 -0.32 17.74 24.90
N ALA A 47 -0.44 19.00 25.29
CA ALA A 47 0.22 20.12 24.64
C ALA A 47 1.75 19.92 24.67
N ALA A 48 2.40 20.01 23.51
CA ALA A 48 3.84 19.94 23.38
C ALA A 48 4.49 21.22 24.00
N GLU A 49 5.39 21.04 24.93
CA GLU A 49 6.31 22.11 25.36
C GLU A 49 7.58 22.01 24.54
N THR A 50 7.89 23.09 23.79
CA THR A 50 9.07 23.18 22.93
C THR A 50 10.25 23.75 23.71
N ASP A 51 11.31 22.96 23.83
CA ASP A 51 12.67 23.41 24.14
C ASP A 51 13.49 23.37 22.85
N ASP A 52 14.59 24.09 22.73
CA ASP A 52 15.42 24.39 21.52
C ASP A 52 15.82 23.19 20.60
N LEU A 53 15.39 22.00 20.91
CA LEU A 53 15.33 20.80 20.07
C LEU A 53 13.83 20.43 19.99
N ASP A 54 13.32 20.08 18.82
CA ASP A 54 11.97 19.53 18.62
C ASP A 54 11.81 18.20 19.36
N VAL A 55 11.78 18.27 20.70
CA VAL A 55 11.66 17.11 21.59
C VAL A 55 10.18 16.80 21.85
N LEU A 56 9.76 15.64 21.42
CA LEU A 56 8.47 15.10 21.74
C LEU A 56 8.50 14.48 23.13
N LEU A 57 7.57 14.89 24.01
CA LEU A 57 7.33 14.25 25.30
C LEU A 57 6.13 13.30 25.18
N TYR A 58 6.35 12.00 25.37
CA TYR A 58 5.30 11.02 25.26
C TYR A 58 5.48 9.89 26.29
N ASN A 59 4.42 9.54 27.03
CA ASN A 59 4.43 8.48 28.07
C ASN A 59 5.61 8.56 29.06
N GLY A 60 6.05 9.78 29.40
CA GLY A 60 7.18 10.02 30.30
C GLY A 60 8.55 9.85 29.66
N GLY A 61 8.64 9.50 28.40
CA GLY A 61 9.86 9.47 27.59
C GLY A 61 10.07 10.75 26.81
N ARG A 62 11.32 10.98 26.40
CA ARG A 62 11.74 12.08 25.52
C ARG A 62 12.18 11.51 24.19
N TYR A 63 11.70 12.07 23.09
CA TYR A 63 11.95 11.56 21.75
C TYR A 63 12.34 12.70 20.80
N ILE A 64 13.16 12.40 19.81
CA ILE A 64 13.47 13.32 18.69
C ILE A 64 13.06 12.66 17.38
N LYS A 65 12.67 13.48 16.40
CA LYS A 65 12.36 12.98 15.06
C LYS A 65 13.57 12.26 14.47
N ASN A 66 13.35 11.12 13.83
CA ASN A 66 14.40 10.37 13.14
C ASN A 66 14.62 10.95 11.72
N ASP A 67 15.61 11.77 11.54
CA ASP A 67 15.95 12.41 10.24
C ASP A 67 16.52 11.42 9.20
N ALA A 68 16.81 10.18 9.60
CA ALA A 68 17.24 9.14 8.68
C ALA A 68 16.08 8.46 7.94
N ILE A 69 14.83 8.80 8.28
CA ILE A 69 13.64 8.24 7.64
C ILE A 69 13.43 8.87 6.27
N GLU A 70 13.07 8.02 5.30
CA GLU A 70 12.54 8.37 4.00
C GLU A 70 11.25 7.59 3.77
N THR A 71 10.21 8.24 3.26
CA THR A 71 8.87 7.66 3.14
C THR A 71 8.38 7.65 1.71
N VAL A 72 7.71 6.56 1.32
CA VAL A 72 7.05 6.45 0.02
C VAL A 72 5.64 5.89 0.20
N LEU A 73 4.64 6.67 -0.18
CA LEU A 73 3.25 6.20 -0.20
C LEU A 73 2.95 5.51 -1.53
N LEU A 74 2.65 4.24 -1.44
CA LEU A 74 2.19 3.43 -2.56
C LEU A 74 0.66 3.38 -2.56
N MET A 75 0.03 3.59 -3.73
CA MET A 75 -1.41 3.64 -3.91
C MET A 75 -1.86 2.69 -5.01
N GLY A 76 -2.76 1.76 -4.72
CA GLY A 76 -3.45 0.91 -5.69
C GLY A 76 -4.79 1.51 -6.05
N LEU A 77 -4.98 1.85 -7.33
CA LEU A 77 -6.17 2.51 -7.82
C LEU A 77 -7.05 1.52 -8.58
N ASP A 78 -8.34 1.47 -8.27
CA ASP A 78 -9.27 0.76 -9.14
C ASP A 78 -9.48 1.55 -10.43
N LYS A 79 -9.62 0.85 -11.55
CA LYS A 79 -9.96 1.52 -12.81
C LYS A 79 -11.42 1.88 -12.77
N PHE A 80 -11.72 3.15 -12.71
CA PHE A 80 -13.07 3.63 -12.93
C PHE A 80 -13.38 3.49 -14.42
N GLU A 81 -14.19 2.51 -14.79
CA GLU A 81 -14.87 2.55 -16.06
C GLU A 81 -15.79 3.77 -16.01
N SER A 82 -15.43 4.80 -16.74
CA SER A 82 -16.24 5.99 -16.93
C SER A 82 -17.66 5.56 -17.38
N GLN A 83 -18.53 5.32 -16.41
CA GLN A 83 -19.94 5.27 -16.69
C GLN A 83 -20.39 6.71 -16.96
N THR A 84 -20.37 7.04 -18.26
CA THR A 84 -21.20 8.06 -18.86
C THR A 84 -21.30 9.40 -18.13
N GLY A 85 -20.52 10.39 -18.59
CA GLY A 85 -20.97 11.76 -18.73
C GLY A 85 -21.58 12.39 -17.49
N GLY A 86 -20.73 12.93 -16.67
CA GLY A 86 -21.12 13.86 -15.65
C GLY A 86 -19.88 14.41 -14.99
N ASP A 87 -19.30 15.43 -15.59
CA ASP A 87 -18.40 16.34 -14.92
C ASP A 87 -19.16 16.99 -13.75
N VAL A 88 -19.21 16.31 -12.61
CA VAL A 88 -19.73 16.89 -11.37
C VAL A 88 -18.52 17.36 -10.59
N GLY A 89 -18.06 18.55 -10.91
CA GLY A 89 -17.19 19.37 -10.09
C GLY A 89 -15.95 18.67 -9.51
N GLY A 90 -14.89 18.45 -10.30
CA GLY A 90 -13.57 18.12 -9.77
C GLY A 90 -13.39 16.73 -9.14
N VAL A 91 -14.34 15.82 -9.26
CA VAL A 91 -14.26 14.46 -8.74
C VAL A 91 -13.93 13.48 -9.84
N ASN A 92 -12.77 12.83 -9.78
CA ASN A 92 -12.39 11.82 -10.80
C ASN A 92 -12.99 10.43 -10.53
N GLY A 93 -13.56 10.21 -9.35
CA GLY A 93 -14.21 8.95 -8.94
C GLY A 93 -13.27 7.77 -8.65
N GLN A 94 -11.98 7.91 -8.89
CA GLN A 94 -10.99 6.85 -8.72
C GLN A 94 -10.49 6.79 -7.28
N GLN A 95 -10.86 5.75 -6.55
CA GLN A 95 -10.47 5.57 -5.16
C GLN A 95 -9.13 4.85 -5.03
N ALA A 96 -8.40 5.17 -3.97
CA ALA A 96 -7.19 4.44 -3.59
C ALA A 96 -7.57 3.21 -2.75
N ASP A 97 -7.81 2.09 -3.43
CA ASP A 97 -8.26 0.85 -2.81
C ASP A 97 -7.20 0.17 -1.96
N MET A 98 -5.95 0.57 -2.12
CA MET A 98 -4.82 0.14 -1.32
C MET A 98 -3.92 1.32 -1.00
N LEU A 99 -3.50 1.38 0.25
CA LEU A 99 -2.58 2.39 0.77
C LEU A 99 -1.50 1.69 1.60
N LEU A 100 -0.25 1.77 1.14
CA LEU A 100 0.91 1.21 1.83
C LEU A 100 2.00 2.27 1.94
N LEU A 101 2.30 2.70 3.16
CA LEU A 101 3.41 3.61 3.42
C LEU A 101 4.68 2.78 3.70
N LEU A 102 5.70 2.96 2.88
CA LEU A 102 7.03 2.42 3.14
C LEU A 102 7.82 3.44 3.94
N VAL A 103 8.30 3.02 5.11
CA VAL A 103 9.15 3.83 5.97
C VAL A 103 10.55 3.23 5.98
N LEU A 104 11.48 3.88 5.28
CA LEU A 104 12.84 3.43 5.12
C LEU A 104 13.74 4.17 6.12
N ASP A 105 14.35 3.44 7.02
CA ASP A 105 15.36 3.98 7.93
C ASP A 105 16.77 3.72 7.35
N ARG A 106 17.40 4.79 6.87
CA ARG A 106 18.73 4.73 6.27
C ARG A 106 19.84 4.43 7.28
N SER A 107 19.60 4.70 8.56
CA SER A 107 20.59 4.46 9.62
C SER A 107 20.70 2.97 9.98
N THR A 108 19.58 2.26 9.95
CA THR A 108 19.49 0.83 10.29
C THR A 108 19.45 -0.07 9.05
N GLY A 109 19.17 0.48 7.86
CA GLY A 109 18.93 -0.30 6.65
C GLY A 109 17.66 -1.15 6.76
N THR A 110 16.64 -0.66 7.48
CA THR A 110 15.35 -1.35 7.62
C THR A 110 14.24 -0.60 6.89
N CYS A 111 13.27 -1.34 6.38
CA CYS A 111 12.04 -0.81 5.82
C CYS A 111 10.85 -1.35 6.62
N THR A 112 10.04 -0.45 7.17
CA THR A 112 8.81 -0.78 7.88
C THR A 112 7.61 -0.43 7.00
N PRO A 113 6.89 -1.43 6.44
CA PRO A 113 5.66 -1.18 5.72
C PRO A 113 4.52 -0.92 6.70
N VAL A 114 3.74 0.16 6.47
CA VAL A 114 2.53 0.49 7.22
C VAL A 114 1.34 0.39 6.27
N HIS A 115 0.47 -0.58 6.49
CA HIS A 115 -0.77 -0.75 5.73
C HIS A 115 -1.88 0.09 6.36
N ILE A 116 -2.48 0.94 5.55
CA ILE A 116 -3.58 1.83 5.96
C ILE A 116 -4.87 1.29 5.38
N ASN A 117 -5.83 1.01 6.25
CA ASN A 117 -7.13 0.55 5.84
C ASN A 117 -7.83 1.60 4.98
N ARG A 118 -8.26 1.23 3.75
CA ARG A 118 -8.94 2.15 2.82
C ARG A 118 -10.21 2.78 3.38
N ASP A 119 -10.88 2.08 4.31
CA ASP A 119 -12.14 2.51 4.94
C ASP A 119 -11.91 3.37 6.20
N THR A 120 -10.64 3.73 6.52
CA THR A 120 -10.30 4.58 7.67
C THR A 120 -11.00 5.93 7.54
N MET A 121 -11.81 6.25 8.53
CA MET A 121 -12.50 7.54 8.64
C MET A 121 -11.52 8.60 9.12
N CYS A 122 -11.33 9.64 8.30
CA CYS A 122 -10.44 10.75 8.59
C CYS A 122 -10.88 12.02 7.86
N THR A 123 -10.17 13.12 8.08
CA THR A 123 -10.34 14.32 7.27
C THR A 123 -9.78 14.09 5.88
N VAL A 124 -10.61 14.29 4.87
CA VAL A 124 -10.22 14.34 3.45
C VAL A 124 -10.68 15.67 2.86
N TYR A 125 -10.06 16.10 1.76
CA TYR A 125 -10.38 17.39 1.14
C TYR A 125 -10.92 17.19 -0.26
N GLN A 126 -12.00 17.90 -0.56
CA GLN A 126 -12.38 18.14 -1.95
C GLN A 126 -11.48 19.20 -2.55
N LEU A 127 -11.01 18.96 -3.76
CA LEU A 127 -10.30 19.96 -4.55
C LEU A 127 -11.28 20.66 -5.50
N ASP A 128 -11.03 21.92 -5.76
CA ASP A 128 -11.75 22.66 -6.81
C ASP A 128 -11.19 22.34 -8.21
N ALA A 129 -11.74 22.96 -9.23
CA ALA A 129 -11.31 22.75 -10.62
C ALA A 129 -9.86 23.24 -10.90
N PHE A 130 -9.24 23.95 -9.98
CA PHE A 130 -7.85 24.42 -10.06
C PHE A 130 -6.89 23.57 -9.21
N GLY A 131 -7.40 22.54 -8.52
CA GLY A 131 -6.62 21.69 -7.62
C GLY A 131 -6.40 22.32 -6.23
N GLU A 132 -7.10 23.40 -5.91
CA GLU A 132 -7.03 24.05 -4.60
C GLU A 132 -8.02 23.42 -3.60
N LEU A 133 -7.71 23.51 -2.32
CA LEU A 133 -8.55 22.97 -1.25
C LEU A 133 -9.88 23.71 -1.19
N PHE A 134 -10.98 22.99 -1.42
CA PHE A 134 -12.32 23.57 -1.40
C PHE A 134 -13.02 23.36 -0.05
N ALA A 135 -13.10 22.10 0.42
CA ALA A 135 -13.78 21.79 1.68
C ALA A 135 -13.20 20.53 2.35
N PRO A 136 -13.05 20.53 3.70
CA PRO A 136 -12.79 19.33 4.46
C PRO A 136 -14.07 18.48 4.60
N LEU A 137 -13.90 17.17 4.57
CA LEU A 137 -14.95 16.17 4.78
C LEU A 137 -14.44 15.10 5.73
N ASN A 138 -15.30 14.58 6.60
CA ASN A 138 -15.00 13.33 7.31
C ASN A 138 -15.49 12.18 6.44
N SER A 139 -14.56 11.41 5.86
CA SER A 139 -14.86 10.34 4.93
C SER A 139 -13.80 9.24 4.98
N GLN A 140 -14.07 8.12 4.29
CA GLN A 140 -13.08 7.07 4.10
C GLN A 140 -11.83 7.64 3.41
N ILE A 141 -10.65 7.30 3.90
CA ILE A 141 -9.37 7.82 3.39
C ILE A 141 -9.13 7.54 1.91
N CYS A 142 -9.66 6.43 1.38
CA CYS A 142 -9.56 6.09 -0.05
C CYS A 142 -10.23 7.12 -0.97
N THR A 143 -11.19 7.90 -0.46
CA THR A 143 -11.91 8.91 -1.22
C THR A 143 -11.10 10.17 -1.46
N ALA A 144 -10.03 10.39 -0.72
CA ALA A 144 -9.15 11.55 -0.91
C ALA A 144 -8.59 11.61 -2.35
N HIS A 145 -8.22 10.46 -2.94
CA HIS A 145 -7.80 10.39 -4.33
C HIS A 145 -8.94 10.74 -5.30
N ALA A 146 -10.14 10.25 -5.03
CA ALA A 146 -11.31 10.49 -5.86
C ALA A 146 -11.74 11.96 -5.88
N TYR A 147 -11.49 12.70 -4.81
CA TYR A 147 -11.84 14.13 -4.69
C TYR A 147 -10.85 15.08 -5.36
N GLY A 148 -9.80 14.56 -6.00
CA GLY A 148 -8.88 15.33 -6.82
C GLY A 148 -9.30 15.37 -8.30
N SER A 149 -8.60 16.20 -9.09
CA SER A 149 -8.82 16.35 -10.53
C SER A 149 -8.24 15.21 -11.38
N GLY A 150 -7.67 14.20 -10.75
CA GLY A 150 -6.92 13.12 -11.37
C GLY A 150 -5.40 13.33 -11.34
N GLY A 151 -4.66 12.30 -11.73
CA GLY A 151 -3.22 12.34 -11.84
C GLY A 151 -2.52 12.80 -10.55
N ARG A 152 -1.58 13.73 -10.69
CA ARG A 152 -0.74 14.19 -9.57
C ARG A 152 -1.51 14.91 -8.47
N ASP A 153 -2.57 15.64 -8.81
CA ASP A 153 -3.33 16.40 -7.82
C ASP A 153 -4.09 15.44 -6.89
N SER A 154 -4.71 14.40 -7.46
CA SER A 154 -5.34 13.34 -6.69
C SER A 154 -4.36 12.59 -5.80
N CYS A 155 -3.16 12.26 -6.33
CA CYS A 155 -2.12 11.61 -5.53
C CYS A 155 -1.66 12.50 -4.36
N ARG A 156 -1.44 13.80 -4.59
CA ARG A 156 -1.06 14.75 -3.53
C ARG A 156 -2.16 14.92 -2.49
N ASN A 157 -3.43 14.90 -2.91
CA ASN A 157 -4.56 14.94 -1.99
C ASN A 157 -4.60 13.69 -1.11
N GLN A 158 -4.31 12.52 -1.68
CA GLN A 158 -4.18 11.27 -0.92
C GLN A 158 -3.00 11.30 0.04
N VAL A 159 -1.83 11.81 -0.38
CA VAL A 159 -0.65 12.01 0.47
C VAL A 159 -1.00 12.89 1.67
N ARG A 160 -1.72 14.00 1.45
CA ARG A 160 -2.17 14.88 2.53
C ARG A 160 -3.04 14.16 3.53
N ALA A 161 -4.06 13.42 3.07
CA ALA A 161 -4.95 12.69 3.98
C ALA A 161 -4.20 11.65 4.83
N VAL A 162 -3.20 10.96 4.24
CA VAL A 162 -2.35 10.02 4.99
C VAL A 162 -1.42 10.74 5.95
N SER A 163 -0.82 11.86 5.54
CA SER A 163 0.03 12.69 6.41
C SER A 163 -0.73 13.17 7.64
N GLU A 164 -1.92 13.75 7.45
CA GLU A 164 -2.78 14.23 8.54
C GLU A 164 -3.25 13.09 9.45
N LEU A 165 -3.62 11.93 8.90
CA LEU A 165 -3.96 10.73 9.69
C LEU A 165 -2.79 10.31 10.59
N LEU A 166 -1.55 10.46 10.12
CA LEU A 166 -0.33 10.12 10.84
C LEU A 166 0.30 11.33 11.55
N TYR A 167 -0.53 12.26 12.05
CA TYR A 167 -0.14 13.43 12.85
C TYR A 167 0.88 14.32 12.13
N ASP A 168 0.58 14.70 10.89
CA ASP A 168 1.39 15.56 10.01
C ASP A 168 2.79 14.99 9.71
N THR A 169 2.91 13.66 9.74
CA THR A 169 4.14 12.99 9.33
C THR A 169 4.43 13.29 7.86
N THR A 170 5.67 13.70 7.58
CA THR A 170 6.11 13.98 6.22
C THR A 170 6.08 12.70 5.36
N ILE A 171 5.49 12.79 4.16
CA ILE A 171 5.56 11.75 3.14
C ILE A 171 6.37 12.33 1.98
N ASP A 172 7.59 11.79 1.77
CA ASP A 172 8.57 12.36 0.86
C ASP A 172 8.21 12.09 -0.60
N HIS A 173 7.71 10.87 -0.88
CA HIS A 173 7.43 10.42 -2.23
C HIS A 173 6.13 9.62 -2.32
N TYR A 174 5.62 9.51 -3.52
CA TYR A 174 4.47 8.66 -3.81
C TYR A 174 4.56 7.99 -5.18
N ALA A 175 3.87 6.85 -5.31
CA ALA A 175 3.54 6.22 -6.59
C ALA A 175 2.15 5.59 -6.52
N SER A 176 1.35 5.81 -7.55
CA SER A 176 0.06 5.16 -7.74
C SER A 176 0.08 4.31 -9.00
N VAL A 177 -0.62 3.18 -8.96
CA VAL A 177 -0.69 2.24 -10.09
C VAL A 177 -2.12 1.74 -10.24
N THR A 178 -2.60 1.62 -11.49
CA THR A 178 -3.91 1.01 -11.76
C THR A 178 -3.82 -0.51 -11.86
N MET A 179 -4.97 -1.18 -11.74
CA MET A 179 -5.04 -2.64 -11.83
C MET A 179 -4.59 -3.22 -13.18
N ASP A 180 -4.59 -2.41 -14.26
CA ASP A 180 -4.14 -2.86 -15.59
C ASP A 180 -2.65 -3.22 -15.62
N ALA A 181 -1.87 -2.60 -14.75
CA ALA A 181 -0.44 -2.94 -14.59
C ALA A 181 -0.20 -4.41 -14.20
N VAL A 182 -1.17 -5.11 -13.59
CA VAL A 182 -1.03 -6.53 -13.23
C VAL A 182 -0.67 -7.39 -14.44
N GLY A 183 -1.43 -7.26 -15.52
CA GLY A 183 -1.18 -8.02 -16.75
C GLY A 183 0.16 -7.69 -17.39
N ILE A 184 0.53 -6.41 -17.37
CA ILE A 184 1.81 -5.93 -17.94
C ILE A 184 2.99 -6.51 -17.15
N ILE A 185 2.96 -6.39 -15.82
CA ILE A 185 4.02 -6.91 -14.93
C ILE A 185 4.13 -8.43 -15.07
N ASN A 186 2.98 -9.12 -15.06
CA ASN A 186 2.93 -10.57 -15.21
C ASN A 186 3.63 -11.04 -16.50
N ASN A 187 3.40 -10.35 -17.61
CA ASN A 187 4.02 -10.69 -18.88
C ASN A 187 5.53 -10.42 -18.90
N LEU A 188 5.96 -9.30 -18.30
CA LEU A 188 7.38 -8.93 -18.24
C LEU A 188 8.23 -9.91 -17.41
N VAL A 189 7.62 -10.57 -16.41
CA VAL A 189 8.29 -11.65 -15.68
C VAL A 189 8.15 -13.02 -16.36
N GLY A 190 7.56 -13.08 -17.56
CA GLY A 190 7.37 -14.33 -18.29
C GLY A 190 6.19 -15.19 -17.84
N GLY A 191 5.24 -14.60 -17.12
CA GLY A 191 4.07 -15.27 -16.57
C GLY A 191 4.28 -15.87 -15.18
N VAL A 192 3.22 -15.87 -14.39
CA VAL A 192 3.21 -16.38 -13.01
C VAL A 192 2.45 -17.70 -12.96
N THR A 193 3.10 -18.75 -12.46
CA THR A 193 2.49 -20.08 -12.33
C THR A 193 1.79 -20.21 -10.99
N VAL A 194 0.51 -20.60 -11.03
CA VAL A 194 -0.32 -20.83 -9.85
C VAL A 194 -1.08 -22.16 -9.98
N THR A 195 -1.44 -22.77 -8.85
CA THR A 195 -2.49 -23.80 -8.81
C THR A 195 -3.81 -23.09 -8.54
N VAL A 196 -4.73 -23.17 -9.47
CA VAL A 196 -6.01 -22.45 -9.43
C VAL A 196 -6.81 -22.85 -8.19
N LEU A 197 -7.10 -21.89 -7.29
CA LEU A 197 -7.74 -22.13 -6.01
C LEU A 197 -9.27 -22.25 -6.10
N ASP A 198 -9.88 -21.53 -7.04
CA ASP A 198 -11.34 -21.53 -7.26
C ASP A 198 -11.63 -21.79 -8.74
N ASP A 199 -12.77 -22.40 -9.03
CA ASP A 199 -13.22 -22.58 -10.41
C ASP A 199 -13.61 -21.23 -11.02
N LEU A 200 -12.80 -20.74 -11.91
CA LEU A 200 -13.00 -19.50 -12.68
C LEU A 200 -13.21 -19.79 -14.17
N SER A 201 -13.47 -21.04 -14.55
CA SER A 201 -13.63 -21.47 -15.95
C SER A 201 -14.75 -20.74 -16.70
N ALA A 202 -15.71 -20.18 -15.99
CA ALA A 202 -16.76 -19.34 -16.58
C ALA A 202 -16.22 -17.97 -17.06
N LEU A 203 -15.07 -17.52 -16.56
CA LEU A 203 -14.40 -16.27 -16.93
C LEU A 203 -13.24 -16.52 -17.90
N ASP A 204 -12.52 -17.61 -17.70
CA ASP A 204 -11.39 -18.06 -18.54
C ASP A 204 -11.30 -19.60 -18.49
N GLU A 205 -11.43 -20.26 -19.65
CA GLU A 205 -11.50 -21.71 -19.77
C GLU A 205 -10.29 -22.46 -19.18
N ALA A 206 -9.13 -21.81 -19.08
CA ALA A 206 -7.93 -22.40 -18.48
C ALA A 206 -7.90 -22.34 -16.96
N LEU A 207 -8.76 -21.52 -16.32
CA LEU A 207 -8.76 -21.30 -14.87
C LEU A 207 -9.69 -22.30 -14.15
N VAL A 208 -9.43 -23.60 -14.35
CA VAL A 208 -10.15 -24.69 -13.71
C VAL A 208 -9.54 -24.98 -12.33
N GLN A 209 -10.36 -25.10 -11.29
CA GLN A 209 -9.90 -25.37 -9.93
C GLN A 209 -9.01 -26.63 -9.85
N GLY A 210 -7.85 -26.50 -9.20
CA GLY A 210 -6.88 -27.57 -9.01
C GLY A 210 -5.86 -27.72 -10.15
N GLU A 211 -6.11 -27.11 -11.31
CA GLU A 211 -5.14 -27.12 -12.42
C GLU A 211 -3.98 -26.16 -12.16
N THR A 212 -2.80 -26.48 -12.68
CA THR A 212 -1.63 -25.60 -12.60
C THR A 212 -1.48 -24.86 -13.92
N VAL A 213 -1.58 -23.54 -13.85
CA VAL A 213 -1.59 -22.64 -15.01
C VAL A 213 -0.50 -21.58 -14.87
N THR A 214 0.23 -21.31 -15.96
CA THR A 214 1.07 -20.12 -16.05
C THR A 214 0.24 -18.98 -16.63
N LEU A 215 -0.18 -18.07 -15.78
CA LEU A 215 -1.05 -16.94 -16.11
C LEU A 215 -0.37 -16.01 -17.12
N GLN A 216 -1.10 -15.57 -18.13
CA GLN A 216 -0.62 -14.68 -19.18
C GLN A 216 -1.56 -13.47 -19.29
N GLY A 217 -1.00 -12.26 -19.45
CA GLY A 217 -1.78 -11.05 -19.69
C GLY A 217 -2.95 -10.87 -18.74
N ASP A 218 -4.14 -10.68 -19.32
CA ASP A 218 -5.41 -10.44 -18.60
C ASP A 218 -5.86 -11.63 -17.75
N GLN A 219 -5.32 -12.83 -17.98
CA GLN A 219 -5.57 -13.99 -17.15
C GLN A 219 -5.12 -13.76 -15.69
N ALA A 220 -3.95 -13.09 -15.52
CA ALA A 220 -3.47 -12.72 -14.19
C ALA A 220 -4.43 -11.74 -13.51
N LEU A 221 -4.91 -10.74 -14.25
CA LEU A 221 -5.89 -9.78 -13.74
C LEU A 221 -7.21 -10.47 -13.39
N THR A 222 -7.72 -11.34 -14.26
CA THR A 222 -8.92 -12.15 -14.00
C THR A 222 -8.76 -12.98 -12.72
N TYR A 223 -7.63 -13.66 -12.57
CA TYR A 223 -7.35 -14.50 -11.40
C TYR A 223 -7.41 -13.74 -10.07
N VAL A 224 -6.82 -12.54 -10.02
CA VAL A 224 -6.74 -11.75 -8.78
C VAL A 224 -8.00 -10.92 -8.50
N ARG A 225 -8.83 -10.61 -9.54
CA ARG A 225 -10.03 -9.76 -9.40
C ARG A 225 -11.34 -10.53 -9.24
N ALA A 226 -11.44 -11.74 -9.77
CA ALA A 226 -12.72 -12.46 -9.90
C ALA A 226 -13.53 -12.50 -8.59
N ARG A 227 -14.79 -12.08 -8.68
CA ARG A 227 -15.79 -12.15 -7.60
C ARG A 227 -17.06 -12.88 -8.03
N VAL A 228 -17.29 -13.00 -9.34
CA VAL A 228 -18.54 -13.48 -9.94
C VAL A 228 -18.44 -14.98 -10.22
N GLY A 229 -19.53 -15.70 -9.98
CA GLY A 229 -19.63 -17.13 -10.28
C GLY A 229 -19.04 -18.07 -9.23
N LEU A 230 -18.54 -17.55 -8.12
CA LEU A 230 -17.97 -18.35 -7.03
C LEU A 230 -19.06 -18.79 -6.04
N ALA A 231 -18.94 -20.00 -5.50
CA ALA A 231 -19.82 -20.53 -4.46
C ALA A 231 -19.74 -19.70 -3.15
N ASP A 232 -18.64 -19.01 -2.92
CA ASP A 232 -18.43 -18.10 -1.80
C ASP A 232 -18.17 -16.68 -2.33
N PRO A 233 -19.15 -15.76 -2.20
CA PRO A 233 -19.00 -14.38 -2.60
C PRO A 233 -18.14 -13.55 -1.64
N THR A 234 -17.63 -14.15 -0.56
CA THR A 234 -16.80 -13.46 0.42
C THR A 234 -15.46 -13.03 -0.20
N ASN A 235 -14.88 -12.00 0.39
CA ASN A 235 -13.58 -11.49 -0.02
C ASN A 235 -12.43 -12.49 0.26
N LEU A 236 -12.65 -13.48 1.12
CA LEU A 236 -11.61 -14.40 1.62
C LEU A 236 -10.94 -15.21 0.51
N ASN A 237 -11.72 -15.77 -0.41
CA ASN A 237 -11.17 -16.58 -1.50
C ASN A 237 -10.38 -15.72 -2.48
N ARG A 238 -10.87 -14.50 -2.79
CA ARG A 238 -10.12 -13.54 -3.60
C ARG A 238 -8.78 -13.21 -2.93
N MET A 239 -8.77 -12.96 -1.63
CA MET A 239 -7.55 -12.68 -0.86
C MET A 239 -6.54 -13.83 -0.94
N LYS A 240 -6.98 -15.07 -0.79
CA LYS A 240 -6.11 -16.25 -0.93
C LYS A 240 -5.49 -16.33 -2.31
N ARG A 241 -6.27 -16.08 -3.39
CA ARG A 241 -5.73 -16.04 -4.75
C ARG A 241 -4.71 -14.92 -4.94
N GLN A 242 -5.00 -13.75 -4.42
CA GLN A 242 -4.08 -12.62 -4.45
C GLN A 242 -2.78 -12.93 -3.73
N GLN A 243 -2.84 -13.47 -2.52
CA GLN A 243 -1.67 -13.86 -1.75
C GLN A 243 -0.84 -14.95 -2.45
N GLN A 244 -1.50 -15.95 -3.03
CA GLN A 244 -0.83 -16.98 -3.82
C GLN A 244 -0.12 -16.39 -5.03
N TYR A 245 -0.83 -15.55 -5.81
CA TYR A 245 -0.28 -14.88 -6.99
C TYR A 245 0.93 -14.03 -6.63
N LEU A 246 0.83 -13.26 -5.55
CA LEU A 246 1.91 -12.41 -5.06
C LEU A 246 3.17 -13.18 -4.69
N THR A 247 3.00 -14.26 -3.94
CA THR A 247 4.12 -15.12 -3.55
C THR A 247 4.80 -15.72 -4.77
N ALA A 248 4.02 -16.19 -5.73
CA ALA A 248 4.54 -16.77 -6.96
C ALA A 248 5.20 -15.72 -7.87
N LEU A 249 4.60 -14.54 -8.02
CA LEU A 249 5.18 -13.43 -8.77
C LEU A 249 6.50 -12.97 -8.15
N GLN A 250 6.57 -12.87 -6.84
CA GLN A 250 7.81 -12.53 -6.13
C GLN A 250 8.95 -13.51 -6.48
N GLN A 251 8.68 -14.80 -6.39
CA GLN A 251 9.67 -15.82 -6.69
C GLN A 251 10.13 -15.70 -8.15
N LYS A 252 9.19 -15.54 -9.07
CA LYS A 252 9.45 -15.41 -10.50
C LYS A 252 10.26 -14.14 -10.81
N PHE A 253 9.87 -13.01 -10.27
CA PHE A 253 10.62 -11.77 -10.48
C PHE A 253 12.05 -11.85 -9.92
N THR A 254 12.24 -12.40 -8.72
CA THR A 254 13.59 -12.54 -8.13
C THR A 254 14.49 -13.39 -9.04
N GLN A 255 13.93 -14.44 -9.65
CA GLN A 255 14.63 -15.28 -10.61
C GLN A 255 14.98 -14.45 -11.86
N GLU A 256 14.01 -13.79 -12.46
CA GLU A 256 14.20 -13.01 -13.69
C GLU A 256 15.15 -11.81 -13.49
N LEU A 257 15.08 -11.13 -12.34
CA LEU A 257 16.00 -10.03 -12.02
C LEU A 257 17.45 -10.50 -11.91
N ALA A 258 17.69 -11.74 -11.48
CA ALA A 258 19.03 -12.30 -11.43
C ALA A 258 19.63 -12.54 -12.82
N GLU A 259 18.79 -12.76 -13.83
CA GLU A 259 19.17 -12.96 -15.23
C GLU A 259 19.15 -11.64 -16.03
N ASN A 260 18.23 -10.72 -15.68
CA ASN A 260 18.05 -9.43 -16.32
C ASN A 260 18.08 -8.31 -15.28
N GLY A 261 19.28 -7.77 -15.00
CA GLY A 261 19.46 -6.69 -14.01
C GLY A 261 18.73 -5.38 -14.35
N ASP A 262 18.15 -5.23 -15.54
CA ASP A 262 17.40 -4.06 -15.98
C ASP A 262 15.87 -4.25 -15.87
N LEU A 263 15.42 -5.36 -15.31
CA LEU A 263 13.99 -5.74 -15.25
C LEU A 263 13.15 -4.71 -14.52
N SER A 264 13.63 -4.17 -13.37
CA SER A 264 12.92 -3.13 -12.62
C SER A 264 12.61 -1.92 -13.49
N ARG A 265 13.59 -1.44 -14.25
CA ARG A 265 13.42 -0.30 -15.16
C ARG A 265 12.46 -0.62 -16.30
N GLN A 266 12.54 -1.83 -16.87
CA GLN A 266 11.63 -2.27 -17.94
C GLN A 266 10.18 -2.30 -17.45
N ILE A 267 9.92 -2.83 -16.26
CA ILE A 267 8.58 -2.85 -15.65
C ILE A 267 8.07 -1.43 -15.43
N ILE A 268 8.84 -0.56 -14.75
CA ILE A 268 8.44 0.81 -14.47
C ILE A 268 8.14 1.58 -15.76
N THR A 269 8.96 1.39 -16.79
CA THR A 269 8.72 2.01 -18.10
C THR A 269 7.45 1.50 -18.75
N ALA A 270 7.19 0.20 -18.69
CA ALA A 270 6.03 -0.41 -19.33
C ALA A 270 4.69 -0.05 -18.64
N VAL A 271 4.71 0.18 -17.31
CA VAL A 271 3.51 0.59 -16.55
C VAL A 271 3.40 2.11 -16.42
N SER A 272 4.25 2.89 -17.10
CA SER A 272 4.28 4.35 -16.94
C SER A 272 2.96 5.04 -17.26
N ASP A 273 2.17 4.51 -18.20
CA ASP A 273 0.86 5.03 -18.57
C ASP A 273 -0.23 4.67 -17.54
N ASP A 274 0.00 3.62 -16.77
CA ASP A 274 -0.86 3.14 -15.69
C ASP A 274 -0.40 3.63 -14.31
N MET A 275 0.64 4.47 -14.27
CA MET A 275 1.28 4.93 -13.04
C MET A 275 1.36 6.45 -12.99
N VAL A 276 1.13 6.99 -11.80
CA VAL A 276 1.44 8.38 -11.46
C VAL A 276 2.40 8.42 -10.29
N SER A 277 3.53 9.09 -10.46
CA SER A 277 4.55 9.22 -9.43
C SER A 277 5.21 10.61 -9.47
N ASP A 278 5.80 11.02 -8.37
CA ASP A 278 6.71 12.17 -8.31
C ASP A 278 8.15 11.81 -8.65
N PHE A 279 8.47 10.50 -8.68
CA PHE A 279 9.74 10.02 -9.20
C PHE A 279 9.80 10.12 -10.74
N THR A 280 11.01 10.33 -11.25
CA THR A 280 11.31 9.96 -12.65
C THR A 280 11.47 8.43 -12.75
N VAL A 281 11.33 7.87 -13.95
CA VAL A 281 11.52 6.41 -14.18
C VAL A 281 12.88 5.93 -13.63
N ASN A 282 13.95 6.69 -13.89
CA ASN A 282 15.28 6.31 -13.41
C ASN A 282 15.41 6.41 -11.88
N ALA A 283 14.83 7.46 -11.27
CA ALA A 283 14.87 7.63 -9.83
C ALA A 283 14.07 6.52 -9.12
N LEU A 284 12.88 6.18 -9.64
CA LEU A 284 12.08 5.08 -9.10
C LEU A 284 12.77 3.73 -9.25
N SER A 285 13.40 3.48 -10.42
CA SER A 285 14.18 2.26 -10.64
C SER A 285 15.34 2.13 -9.66
N SER A 286 16.10 3.23 -9.48
CA SER A 286 17.20 3.27 -8.50
C SER A 286 16.70 3.11 -7.07
N PHE A 287 15.54 3.68 -6.74
CA PHE A 287 14.89 3.51 -5.45
C PHE A 287 14.51 2.03 -5.23
N VAL A 288 13.88 1.40 -6.21
CA VAL A 288 13.54 -0.04 -6.16
C VAL A 288 14.80 -0.88 -5.94
N ASP A 289 15.86 -0.63 -6.70
CA ASP A 289 17.13 -1.37 -6.57
C ASP A 289 17.78 -1.14 -5.19
N MET A 290 17.81 0.09 -4.69
CA MET A 290 18.30 0.43 -3.35
C MET A 290 17.48 -0.29 -2.28
N ALA A 291 16.18 -0.19 -2.36
CA ALA A 291 15.28 -0.80 -1.40
C ALA A 291 15.44 -2.34 -1.34
N THR A 292 16.00 -3.02 -2.39
CA THR A 292 16.40 -4.45 -2.31
C THR A 292 17.52 -4.71 -1.29
N THR A 293 18.21 -3.68 -0.84
CA THR A 293 19.28 -3.81 0.16
C THR A 293 18.77 -3.72 1.59
N TYR A 294 17.54 -3.21 1.80
CA TYR A 294 16.94 -3.05 3.12
C TYR A 294 16.39 -4.37 3.68
N THR A 295 16.37 -4.47 4.99
CA THR A 295 15.69 -5.55 5.71
C THR A 295 14.26 -5.11 6.00
N PHE A 296 13.27 -5.86 5.48
CA PHE A 296 11.87 -5.56 5.74
C PHE A 296 11.41 -6.11 7.08
N THR A 297 10.79 -5.27 7.88
CA THR A 297 10.06 -5.68 9.08
C THR A 297 8.69 -6.25 8.70
N PRO A 298 7.99 -6.95 9.61
CA PRO A 298 6.60 -7.29 9.41
C PRO A 298 5.74 -6.04 9.13
N ILE A 299 4.71 -6.20 8.30
CA ILE A 299 3.76 -5.13 8.00
C ILE A 299 3.08 -4.69 9.30
N ARG A 300 3.08 -3.37 9.55
CA ARG A 300 2.32 -2.76 10.64
C ARG A 300 0.94 -2.38 10.10
N GLU A 301 -0.08 -2.64 10.88
CA GLU A 301 -1.46 -2.25 10.59
C GLU A 301 -1.92 -1.23 11.63
N ILE A 302 -2.70 -0.26 11.21
CA ILE A 302 -3.34 0.67 12.13
C ILE A 302 -4.40 -0.10 12.92
N ALA A 303 -4.27 -0.11 14.24
CA ALA A 303 -5.27 -0.69 15.12
C ALA A 303 -6.56 0.14 15.08
N GLY A 304 -7.72 -0.51 15.23
CA GLY A 304 -9.00 0.17 15.22
C GLY A 304 -10.17 -0.79 15.10
N GLU A 305 -11.37 -0.23 14.96
CA GLU A 305 -12.60 -1.00 14.90
C GLU A 305 -13.35 -0.78 13.57
N PRO A 306 -13.74 -1.85 12.85
CA PRO A 306 -14.65 -1.74 11.71
C PRO A 306 -16.08 -1.52 12.20
N VAL A 307 -16.77 -0.58 11.57
CA VAL A 307 -18.19 -0.27 11.82
C VAL A 307 -18.92 -0.26 10.49
N TYR A 308 -20.19 -0.62 10.47
CA TYR A 308 -21.03 -0.44 9.28
C TYR A 308 -21.97 0.74 9.55
N SER A 309 -21.96 1.72 8.65
CA SER A 309 -22.89 2.84 8.67
C SER A 309 -24.34 2.38 8.43
N GLU A 310 -25.30 3.28 8.57
CA GLU A 310 -26.73 2.97 8.38
C GLU A 310 -27.04 2.46 6.95
N ASP A 311 -26.33 2.95 5.95
CA ASP A 311 -26.41 2.50 4.54
C ASP A 311 -25.58 1.24 4.26
N ARG A 312 -24.98 0.62 5.30
CA ARG A 312 -24.09 -0.56 5.25
C ARG A 312 -22.77 -0.34 4.53
N SER A 313 -22.31 0.89 4.41
CA SER A 313 -20.95 1.19 3.97
C SER A 313 -19.94 0.80 5.08
N PRO A 314 -18.82 0.14 4.76
CA PRO A 314 -17.82 -0.17 5.75
C PRO A 314 -17.09 1.12 6.17
N GLU A 315 -16.90 1.29 7.46
CA GLU A 315 -16.13 2.37 8.07
C GLU A 315 -15.12 1.76 9.03
N PHE A 316 -13.93 2.33 9.12
CA PHE A 316 -12.92 1.91 10.06
C PHE A 316 -12.48 3.10 10.91
N TYR A 317 -12.56 2.95 12.22
CA TYR A 317 -12.17 3.99 13.18
C TYR A 317 -10.86 3.56 13.84
N ALA A 318 -9.79 4.32 13.57
CA ALA A 318 -8.49 4.07 14.17
C ALA A 318 -8.55 4.26 15.69
N ASP A 319 -7.83 3.42 16.42
CA ASP A 319 -7.51 3.63 17.83
C ASP A 319 -6.43 4.71 17.90
N GLU A 320 -6.81 5.92 18.34
CA GLU A 320 -5.93 7.09 18.32
C GLU A 320 -4.69 6.90 19.20
N ASP A 321 -4.81 6.27 20.37
CA ASP A 321 -3.68 6.02 21.26
C ASP A 321 -2.69 5.04 20.64
N ALA A 322 -3.19 3.94 20.06
CA ALA A 322 -2.36 2.94 19.39
C ALA A 322 -1.74 3.50 18.11
N LEU A 323 -2.46 4.35 17.36
CA LEU A 323 -1.95 5.01 16.17
C LEU A 323 -0.83 6.00 16.53
N TYR A 324 -1.02 6.82 17.56
CA TYR A 324 0.00 7.75 18.01
C TYR A 324 1.25 7.03 18.52
N GLN A 325 1.08 5.96 19.31
CA GLN A 325 2.19 5.10 19.74
C GLN A 325 2.94 4.53 18.53
N MET A 326 2.22 4.05 17.51
CA MET A 326 2.84 3.52 16.30
C MET A 326 3.65 4.59 15.56
N VAL A 327 3.16 5.83 15.48
CA VAL A 327 3.89 6.96 14.88
C VAL A 327 5.15 7.27 15.66
N VAL A 328 5.09 7.30 17.00
CA VAL A 328 6.28 7.51 17.85
C VAL A 328 7.28 6.39 17.64
N ASP A 329 6.85 5.14 17.66
CA ASP A 329 7.72 3.97 17.50
C ASP A 329 8.48 3.95 16.16
N ILE A 330 7.87 4.48 15.10
CA ILE A 330 8.40 4.40 13.73
C ILE A 330 9.23 5.64 13.37
N PHE A 331 8.77 6.83 13.77
CA PHE A 331 9.31 8.10 13.27
C PHE A 331 10.19 8.84 14.26
N TYR A 332 10.30 8.35 15.48
CA TYR A 332 11.06 9.03 16.52
C TYR A 332 12.07 8.10 17.20
N LEU A 333 13.15 8.68 17.67
CA LEU A 333 14.20 8.00 18.43
C LEU A 333 14.13 8.43 19.90
N PRO A 334 14.23 7.50 20.86
CA PRO A 334 14.32 7.89 22.27
C PRO A 334 15.61 8.63 22.55
N LEU A 335 15.53 9.76 23.27
CA LEU A 335 16.68 10.56 23.67
C LEU A 335 17.44 9.96 24.85
N ASP A 336 16.76 9.20 25.70
CA ASP A 336 17.26 8.69 26.97
C ASP A 336 17.51 7.16 26.91
N ALA A 337 17.79 6.61 25.73
CA ALA A 337 18.21 5.21 25.61
C ALA A 337 19.68 5.08 26.05
N GLU A 338 19.91 4.63 27.32
CA GLU A 338 21.21 4.13 27.79
C GLU A 338 21.51 2.71 27.26
#